data_116a5ce19e5fb5d432988b7f83c8c4fd
#
_entry.id   116a5ce19e5fb5d432988b7f83c8c4fd
#
_cell.length_a   1.000
_cell.length_b   1.000
_cell.length_c   1.000
_cell.angle_alpha   90.00
_cell.angle_beta   90.00
_cell.angle_gamma   90.00
#
_symmetry.space_group_name_H-M   'P 1'
#
loop_
_entity.id
_entity.type
_entity.pdbx_description
1 polymer ?
#
loop_
_entity_poly.entity_id
_entity_poly.type
_entity_poly.pdbx_seq_one_letter_code
_entity_poly.pdbx_strand_id
1 'polypeptide(L)'
;MDDHLKQLLLLGREHYQKREFDKAEYLLKQVVQQTDRFADVFDMLGVIAHAQGDFAQAEQYFEKAVSLNPNYTEAQLNLMVTYNDLGKYDSAREIYARIRGRASGGAGQADPFAMGRIANMHAEISQAYQDAGLSAEAVLELERAVALCPTFADLRTRLATLYRDLGHKERAREQLEIAKQHNPNYVQARVLLGVAMLSAGEYAPAIGEFEAVLARDSEHKSAQMYLKIAHSQRGKSEFPPA
;
A
#
# COMPACT_ATOMS: atom_id res chain seq x y z
N MET A 1 11.44 24.92 -27.88
CA MET A 1 11.96 24.88 -26.48
C MET A 1 13.44 25.12 -26.59
N ASP A 2 13.96 26.11 -25.90
CA ASP A 2 15.36 26.48 -25.87
C ASP A 2 16.20 25.29 -25.34
N ASP A 3 17.40 25.08 -25.89
CA ASP A 3 18.24 23.95 -25.52
C ASP A 3 18.71 24.05 -24.06
N HIS A 4 18.88 25.27 -23.56
CA HIS A 4 19.15 25.52 -22.14
C HIS A 4 18.01 25.04 -21.24
N LEU A 5 16.76 25.36 -21.58
CA LEU A 5 15.59 24.90 -20.82
C LEU A 5 15.44 23.38 -20.83
N LYS A 6 15.73 22.73 -21.97
CA LYS A 6 15.75 21.25 -22.04
C LYS A 6 16.78 20.65 -21.11
N GLN A 7 17.96 21.24 -21.04
CA GLN A 7 19.04 20.77 -20.18
C GLN A 7 18.68 20.93 -18.70
N LEU A 8 18.14 22.08 -18.31
CA LEU A 8 17.66 22.30 -16.92
C LEU A 8 16.60 21.26 -16.52
N LEU A 9 15.63 21.01 -17.41
CA LEU A 9 14.57 20.04 -17.19
C LEU A 9 15.12 18.61 -17.04
N LEU A 10 16.04 18.22 -17.92
CA LEU A 10 16.65 16.88 -17.88
C LEU A 10 17.45 16.67 -16.60
N LEU A 11 18.33 17.59 -16.26
CA LEU A 11 19.16 17.51 -15.05
C LEU A 11 18.30 17.59 -13.77
N GLY A 12 17.28 18.46 -13.75
CA GLY A 12 16.37 18.58 -12.62
C GLY A 12 15.63 17.26 -12.32
N ARG A 13 15.13 16.60 -13.38
CA ARG A 13 14.50 15.27 -13.25
C ARG A 13 15.48 14.19 -12.81
N GLU A 14 16.70 14.20 -13.34
CA GLU A 14 17.75 13.24 -12.96
C GLU A 14 18.09 13.36 -11.47
N HIS A 15 18.34 14.59 -10.99
CA HIS A 15 18.59 14.82 -9.57
C HIS A 15 17.41 14.46 -8.68
N TYR A 16 16.17 14.71 -9.12
CA TYR A 16 14.97 14.31 -8.42
C TYR A 16 14.88 12.77 -8.27
N GLN A 17 15.13 12.02 -9.34
CA GLN A 17 15.15 10.55 -9.32
C GLN A 17 16.21 9.98 -8.37
N LYS A 18 17.36 10.67 -8.27
CA LYS A 18 18.43 10.33 -7.33
C LYS A 18 18.17 10.81 -5.89
N ARG A 19 17.04 11.43 -5.64
CA ARG A 19 16.68 12.07 -4.35
C ARG A 19 17.66 13.15 -3.89
N GLU A 20 18.38 13.76 -4.80
CA GLU A 20 19.23 14.92 -4.55
C GLU A 20 18.37 16.20 -4.59
N PHE A 21 17.47 16.34 -3.60
CA PHE A 21 16.38 17.31 -3.62
C PHE A 21 16.84 18.77 -3.72
N ASP A 22 17.92 19.15 -3.05
CA ASP A 22 18.44 20.54 -3.12
C ASP A 22 18.86 20.92 -4.54
N LYS A 23 19.54 20.00 -5.25
CA LYS A 23 19.97 20.25 -6.64
C LYS A 23 18.78 20.22 -7.60
N ALA A 24 17.86 19.27 -7.40
CA ALA A 24 16.66 19.17 -8.19
C ALA A 24 15.82 20.45 -8.08
N GLU A 25 15.58 20.90 -6.86
CA GLU A 25 14.80 22.11 -6.57
C GLU A 25 15.39 23.34 -7.27
N TYR A 26 16.72 23.54 -7.13
CA TYR A 26 17.41 24.65 -7.76
C TYR A 26 17.21 24.68 -9.29
N LEU A 27 17.35 23.55 -9.95
CA LEU A 27 17.18 23.44 -11.40
C LEU A 27 15.71 23.55 -11.83
N LEU A 28 14.80 22.87 -11.13
CA LEU A 28 13.39 22.87 -11.45
C LEU A 28 12.74 24.25 -11.22
N LYS A 29 13.18 25.01 -10.20
CA LYS A 29 12.77 26.41 -9.99
C LYS A 29 13.15 27.29 -11.16
N GLN A 30 14.32 27.11 -11.77
CA GLN A 30 14.71 27.85 -12.98
C GLN A 30 13.82 27.47 -14.18
N VAL A 31 13.37 26.24 -14.27
CA VAL A 31 12.42 25.82 -15.32
C VAL A 31 11.10 26.56 -15.16
N VAL A 32 10.51 26.59 -13.96
CA VAL A 32 9.19 27.21 -13.75
C VAL A 32 9.24 28.74 -13.83
N GLN A 33 10.41 29.38 -13.66
CA GLN A 33 10.61 30.80 -13.91
C GLN A 33 10.56 31.15 -15.41
N GLN A 34 10.93 30.21 -16.28
CA GLN A 34 10.91 30.42 -17.73
C GLN A 34 9.60 29.98 -18.38
N THR A 35 8.93 28.97 -17.80
CA THR A 35 7.67 28.46 -18.32
C THR A 35 6.88 27.72 -17.24
N ASP A 36 5.58 27.92 -17.24
CA ASP A 36 4.65 27.31 -16.29
C ASP A 36 3.84 26.14 -16.88
N ARG A 37 4.31 25.53 -17.98
CA ARG A 37 3.54 24.53 -18.76
C ARG A 37 3.72 23.09 -18.28
N PHE A 38 4.65 22.81 -17.41
CA PHE A 38 5.03 21.44 -17.04
C PHE A 38 4.40 21.03 -15.72
N ALA A 39 3.27 20.33 -15.79
CA ALA A 39 2.58 19.82 -14.60
C ALA A 39 3.47 18.90 -13.73
N ASP A 40 4.27 18.07 -14.36
CA ASP A 40 5.19 17.16 -13.68
C ASP A 40 6.33 17.88 -12.96
N VAL A 41 6.78 19.04 -13.46
CA VAL A 41 7.79 19.86 -12.76
C VAL A 41 7.20 20.46 -11.49
N PHE A 42 5.96 20.95 -11.56
CA PHE A 42 5.27 21.44 -10.36
C PHE A 42 5.00 20.32 -9.35
N ASP A 43 4.65 19.12 -9.81
CA ASP A 43 4.49 17.98 -8.92
C ASP A 43 5.81 17.62 -8.21
N MET A 44 6.92 17.54 -8.93
CA MET A 44 8.24 17.30 -8.35
C MET A 44 8.64 18.37 -7.32
N LEU A 45 8.40 19.65 -7.60
CA LEU A 45 8.65 20.73 -6.64
C LEU A 45 7.74 20.61 -5.43
N GLY A 46 6.49 20.20 -5.61
CA GLY A 46 5.57 19.93 -4.52
C GLY A 46 6.04 18.81 -3.61
N VAL A 47 6.52 17.70 -4.19
CA VAL A 47 7.09 16.57 -3.44
C VAL A 47 8.33 17.01 -2.64
N ILE A 48 9.21 17.81 -3.22
CA ILE A 48 10.39 18.32 -2.54
C ILE A 48 9.98 19.22 -1.36
N ALA A 49 9.09 20.19 -1.55
CA ALA A 49 8.61 21.09 -0.51
C ALA A 49 7.92 20.30 0.63
N HIS A 50 7.10 19.30 0.27
CA HIS A 50 6.46 18.44 1.25
C HIS A 50 7.48 17.64 2.09
N ALA A 51 8.51 17.07 1.44
CA ALA A 51 9.59 16.37 2.13
C ALA A 51 10.41 17.27 3.08
N GLN A 52 10.48 18.57 2.78
CA GLN A 52 11.11 19.59 3.61
C GLN A 52 10.20 20.10 4.76
N GLY A 53 8.93 19.65 4.79
CA GLY A 53 7.93 20.08 5.77
C GLY A 53 7.24 21.42 5.42
N ASP A 54 7.52 22.00 4.27
CA ASP A 54 6.84 23.20 3.79
C ASP A 54 5.55 22.83 3.06
N PHE A 55 4.56 22.42 3.85
CA PHE A 55 3.26 21.98 3.33
C PHE A 55 2.50 23.10 2.62
N ALA A 56 2.68 24.35 3.02
CA ALA A 56 2.04 25.50 2.37
C ALA A 56 2.58 25.72 0.94
N GLN A 57 3.88 25.60 0.76
CA GLN A 57 4.51 25.69 -0.56
C GLN A 57 4.18 24.46 -1.42
N ALA A 58 4.15 23.27 -0.80
CA ALA A 58 3.76 22.03 -1.46
C ALA A 58 2.33 22.11 -2.02
N GLU A 59 1.38 22.62 -1.24
CA GLU A 59 0.00 22.88 -1.67
C GLU A 59 -0.03 23.69 -2.97
N GLN A 60 0.66 24.84 -2.98
CA GLN A 60 0.69 25.73 -4.15
C GLN A 60 1.22 25.04 -5.40
N TYR A 61 2.28 24.28 -5.26
CA TYR A 61 2.86 23.52 -6.36
C TYR A 61 1.94 22.43 -6.88
N PHE A 62 1.33 21.64 -5.98
CA PHE A 62 0.40 20.58 -6.39
C PHE A 62 -0.89 21.14 -7.00
N GLU A 63 -1.43 22.23 -6.46
CA GLU A 63 -2.58 22.92 -7.06
C GLU A 63 -2.27 23.38 -8.48
N LYS A 64 -1.09 23.95 -8.72
CA LYS A 64 -0.62 24.34 -10.04
C LYS A 64 -0.50 23.13 -10.96
N ALA A 65 0.09 22.03 -10.51
CA ALA A 65 0.20 20.80 -11.29
C ALA A 65 -1.17 20.26 -11.70
N VAL A 66 -2.13 20.21 -10.76
CA VAL A 66 -3.50 19.76 -10.99
C VAL A 66 -4.25 20.72 -11.92
N SER A 67 -4.02 22.02 -11.82
CA SER A 67 -4.63 23.02 -12.72
C SER A 67 -4.17 22.87 -14.15
N LEU A 68 -2.89 22.55 -14.37
CA LEU A 68 -2.28 22.32 -15.69
C LEU A 68 -2.72 20.97 -16.29
N ASN A 69 -2.82 19.96 -15.48
CA ASN A 69 -3.31 18.65 -15.89
C ASN A 69 -4.32 18.10 -14.87
N PRO A 70 -5.62 18.36 -15.05
CA PRO A 70 -6.67 17.87 -14.16
C PRO A 70 -6.79 16.35 -14.08
N ASN A 71 -6.12 15.61 -14.97
CA ASN A 71 -6.08 14.15 -14.97
C ASN A 71 -4.77 13.59 -14.40
N TYR A 72 -3.89 14.45 -13.88
CA TYR A 72 -2.64 14.00 -13.25
C TYR A 72 -2.91 13.44 -11.87
N THR A 73 -3.19 12.14 -11.82
CA THR A 73 -3.64 11.45 -10.61
C THR A 73 -2.60 11.50 -9.49
N GLU A 74 -1.31 11.41 -9.82
CA GLU A 74 -0.24 11.49 -8.82
C GLU A 74 -0.23 12.84 -8.12
N ALA A 75 -0.29 13.95 -8.86
CA ALA A 75 -0.38 15.28 -8.28
C ALA A 75 -1.65 15.47 -7.43
N GLN A 76 -2.79 14.89 -7.86
CA GLN A 76 -4.03 14.91 -7.07
C GLN A 76 -3.88 14.16 -5.74
N LEU A 77 -3.21 13.01 -5.75
CA LEU A 77 -2.96 12.24 -4.53
C LEU A 77 -2.01 12.97 -3.59
N ASN A 78 -0.93 13.55 -4.13
CA ASN A 78 0.02 14.34 -3.35
C ASN A 78 -0.67 15.56 -2.73
N LEU A 79 -1.54 16.26 -3.50
CA LEU A 79 -2.34 17.37 -2.99
C LEU A 79 -3.30 16.95 -1.88
N MET A 80 -3.95 15.79 -2.03
CA MET A 80 -4.85 15.25 -1.01
C MET A 80 -4.11 14.97 0.31
N VAL A 81 -2.91 14.39 0.25
CA VAL A 81 -2.05 14.18 1.42
C VAL A 81 -1.68 15.52 2.06
N THR A 82 -1.21 16.46 1.26
CA THR A 82 -0.84 17.80 1.73
C THR A 82 -2.00 18.54 2.39
N TYR A 83 -3.21 18.42 1.85
CA TYR A 83 -4.42 18.98 2.49
C TYR A 83 -4.70 18.35 3.84
N ASN A 84 -4.49 17.04 4.00
CA ASN A 84 -4.63 16.38 5.31
C ASN A 84 -3.59 16.90 6.32
N ASP A 85 -2.33 17.07 5.90
CA ASP A 85 -1.27 17.60 6.75
C ASP A 85 -1.53 19.06 7.16
N LEU A 86 -2.21 19.83 6.33
CA LEU A 86 -2.65 21.20 6.61
C LEU A 86 -3.98 21.27 7.37
N GLY A 87 -4.63 20.13 7.70
CA GLY A 87 -5.94 20.09 8.34
C GLY A 87 -7.11 20.49 7.44
N LYS A 88 -6.90 20.61 6.13
CA LYS A 88 -7.93 20.94 5.12
C LYS A 88 -8.72 19.70 4.67
N TYR A 89 -9.34 19.03 5.63
CA TYR A 89 -9.97 17.71 5.42
C TYR A 89 -11.09 17.72 4.38
N ASP A 90 -11.85 18.79 4.27
CA ASP A 90 -12.95 18.89 3.27
C ASP A 90 -12.38 18.93 1.85
N SER A 91 -11.32 19.72 1.62
CA SER A 91 -10.62 19.77 0.32
C SER A 91 -10.00 18.42 -0.05
N ALA A 92 -9.40 17.73 0.91
CA ALA A 92 -8.89 16.37 0.72
C ALA A 92 -9.99 15.40 0.32
N ARG A 93 -11.16 15.48 0.97
CA ARG A 93 -12.34 14.64 0.68
C ARG A 93 -12.90 14.90 -0.73
N GLU A 94 -12.91 16.15 -1.18
CA GLU A 94 -13.35 16.50 -2.53
C GLU A 94 -12.43 15.89 -3.61
N ILE A 95 -11.12 15.96 -3.44
CA ILE A 95 -10.18 15.30 -4.36
C ILE A 95 -10.39 13.80 -4.36
N TYR A 96 -10.51 13.18 -3.18
CA TYR A 96 -10.79 11.74 -3.08
C TYR A 96 -12.06 11.34 -3.81
N ALA A 97 -13.17 12.09 -3.62
CA ALA A 97 -14.43 11.85 -4.30
C ALA A 97 -14.30 11.98 -5.82
N ARG A 98 -13.51 12.94 -6.30
CA ARG A 98 -13.25 13.16 -7.74
C ARG A 98 -12.47 12.00 -8.35
N ILE A 99 -11.41 11.52 -7.69
CA ILE A 99 -10.62 10.36 -8.12
C ILE A 99 -11.53 9.12 -8.17
N ARG A 100 -12.32 8.88 -7.11
CA ARG A 100 -13.24 7.75 -7.01
C ARG A 100 -14.41 7.83 -7.98
N GLY A 101 -14.98 9.02 -8.19
CA GLY A 101 -16.09 9.24 -9.12
C GLY A 101 -15.73 8.97 -10.58
N ARG A 102 -14.49 9.24 -10.97
CA ARG A 102 -13.97 8.83 -12.29
C ARG A 102 -13.87 7.32 -12.44
N ALA A 103 -13.62 6.61 -11.35
CA ALA A 103 -13.61 5.14 -11.32
C ALA A 103 -14.99 4.51 -11.52
N SER A 104 -16.06 5.23 -11.15
CA SER A 104 -17.45 4.72 -11.19
C SER A 104 -18.19 5.09 -12.49
N GLY A 105 -17.69 6.03 -13.27
CA GLY A 105 -18.31 6.53 -14.49
C GLY A 105 -17.72 5.91 -15.76
N GLY A 106 -18.24 4.79 -16.16
CA GLY A 106 -18.34 4.08 -17.44
C GLY A 106 -17.38 4.31 -18.62
N ALA A 107 -16.28 5.04 -18.51
CA ALA A 107 -15.34 5.28 -19.61
C ALA A 107 -13.85 5.31 -19.23
N GLY A 108 -13.50 5.00 -17.99
CA GLY A 108 -12.11 4.86 -17.54
C GLY A 108 -12.06 3.94 -16.36
N GLN A 109 -11.38 2.82 -16.47
CA GLN A 109 -11.00 2.03 -15.30
C GLN A 109 -10.30 2.97 -14.32
N ALA A 110 -10.67 2.88 -13.03
CA ALA A 110 -9.94 3.56 -11.97
C ALA A 110 -8.45 3.26 -12.17
N ASP A 111 -7.63 4.31 -12.16
CA ASP A 111 -6.19 4.12 -12.31
C ASP A 111 -5.69 3.14 -11.22
N PRO A 112 -5.22 1.94 -11.59
CA PRO A 112 -4.81 0.93 -10.62
C PRO A 112 -3.69 1.43 -9.69
N PHE A 113 -2.85 2.33 -10.19
CA PHE A 113 -1.79 2.96 -9.39
C PHE A 113 -2.37 3.87 -8.31
N ALA A 114 -3.36 4.71 -8.67
CA ALA A 114 -4.05 5.56 -7.71
C ALA A 114 -4.77 4.76 -6.64
N MET A 115 -5.49 3.70 -7.05
CA MET A 115 -6.17 2.82 -6.11
C MET A 115 -5.20 2.12 -5.17
N GLY A 116 -4.05 1.66 -5.69
CA GLY A 116 -2.98 1.06 -4.88
C GLY A 116 -2.43 2.04 -3.85
N ARG A 117 -2.18 3.29 -4.22
CA ARG A 117 -1.70 4.32 -3.27
C ARG A 117 -2.73 4.62 -2.18
N ILE A 118 -3.99 4.82 -2.54
CA ILE A 118 -5.06 5.05 -1.55
C ILE A 118 -5.22 3.84 -0.62
N ALA A 119 -5.16 2.62 -1.15
CA ALA A 119 -5.22 1.42 -0.34
C ALA A 119 -4.05 1.32 0.67
N ASN A 120 -2.84 1.68 0.25
CA ASN A 120 -1.68 1.75 1.14
C ASN A 120 -1.84 2.82 2.23
N MET A 121 -2.40 4.00 1.90
CA MET A 121 -2.71 5.03 2.92
C MET A 121 -3.70 4.51 3.97
N HIS A 122 -4.77 3.82 3.56
CA HIS A 122 -5.68 3.17 4.50
C HIS A 122 -4.96 2.12 5.37
N ALA A 123 -4.02 1.38 4.80
CA ALA A 123 -3.23 0.40 5.54
C ALA A 123 -2.25 1.06 6.55
N GLU A 124 -1.71 2.24 6.24
CA GLU A 124 -0.89 3.04 7.16
C GLU A 124 -1.74 3.62 8.30
N ILE A 125 -2.92 4.16 8.00
CA ILE A 125 -3.88 4.64 9.00
C ILE A 125 -4.31 3.47 9.92
N SER A 126 -4.56 2.29 9.36
CA SER A 126 -4.84 1.09 10.14
C SER A 126 -3.72 0.76 11.12
N GLN A 127 -2.46 0.89 10.69
CA GLN A 127 -1.32 0.66 11.58
C GLN A 127 -1.31 1.68 12.73
N ALA A 128 -1.54 2.95 12.44
CA ALA A 128 -1.61 3.98 13.48
C ALA A 128 -2.74 3.70 14.50
N TYR A 129 -3.90 3.23 14.05
CA TYR A 129 -4.98 2.80 14.94
C TYR A 129 -4.59 1.58 15.79
N GLN A 130 -3.87 0.60 15.22
CA GLN A 130 -3.37 -0.55 15.97
C GLN A 130 -2.38 -0.10 17.06
N ASP A 131 -1.45 0.79 16.73
CA ASP A 131 -0.47 1.34 17.68
C ASP A 131 -1.13 2.12 18.81
N ALA A 132 -2.29 2.73 18.54
CA ALA A 132 -3.13 3.41 19.53
C ALA A 132 -4.08 2.46 20.30
N GLY A 133 -4.09 1.15 20.00
CA GLY A 133 -4.99 0.17 20.62
C GLY A 133 -6.44 0.21 20.10
N LEU A 134 -6.70 0.95 19.04
CA LEU A 134 -8.03 1.14 18.41
C LEU A 134 -8.25 0.08 17.32
N SER A 135 -8.39 -1.18 17.74
CA SER A 135 -8.39 -2.33 16.81
C SER A 135 -9.62 -2.37 15.91
N ALA A 136 -10.77 -1.87 16.36
CA ALA A 136 -11.99 -1.84 15.53
C ALA A 136 -11.85 -0.86 14.36
N GLU A 137 -11.30 0.32 14.61
CA GLU A 137 -11.00 1.34 13.62
C GLU A 137 -9.94 0.84 12.63
N ALA A 138 -8.93 0.14 13.15
CA ALA A 138 -7.89 -0.48 12.32
C ALA A 138 -8.47 -1.50 11.32
N VAL A 139 -9.44 -2.33 11.75
CA VAL A 139 -10.14 -3.27 10.85
C VAL A 139 -10.86 -2.51 9.75
N LEU A 140 -11.61 -1.46 10.07
CA LEU A 140 -12.37 -0.69 9.09
C LEU A 140 -11.46 -0.09 8.01
N GLU A 141 -10.30 0.40 8.39
CA GLU A 141 -9.34 0.94 7.43
C GLU A 141 -8.74 -0.14 6.52
N LEU A 142 -8.37 -1.31 7.05
CA LEU A 142 -7.91 -2.43 6.21
C LEU A 142 -9.02 -3.00 5.32
N GLU A 143 -10.26 -3.05 5.78
CA GLU A 143 -11.40 -3.45 4.93
C GLU A 143 -11.57 -2.46 3.75
N ARG A 144 -11.41 -1.15 3.99
CA ARG A 144 -11.40 -0.13 2.92
C ARG A 144 -10.25 -0.35 1.94
N ALA A 145 -9.05 -0.61 2.45
CA ALA A 145 -7.88 -0.90 1.62
C ALA A 145 -8.12 -2.12 0.72
N VAL A 146 -8.62 -3.21 1.28
CA VAL A 146 -8.94 -4.44 0.54
C VAL A 146 -10.08 -4.23 -0.46
N ALA A 147 -11.08 -3.39 -0.14
CA ALA A 147 -12.16 -3.06 -1.08
C ALA A 147 -11.65 -2.28 -2.31
N LEU A 148 -10.63 -1.42 -2.14
CA LEU A 148 -9.99 -0.69 -3.23
C LEU A 148 -9.11 -1.60 -4.09
N CYS A 149 -8.34 -2.48 -3.46
CA CYS A 149 -7.41 -3.38 -4.12
C CYS A 149 -7.64 -4.85 -3.70
N PRO A 150 -8.70 -5.50 -4.21
CA PRO A 150 -9.11 -6.85 -3.76
C PRO A 150 -8.09 -7.95 -4.02
N THR A 151 -7.18 -7.74 -4.96
CA THR A 151 -6.15 -8.71 -5.36
C THR A 151 -4.84 -8.59 -4.58
N PHE A 152 -4.70 -7.57 -3.72
CA PHE A 152 -3.47 -7.34 -2.97
C PHE A 152 -3.37 -8.32 -1.79
N ALA A 153 -2.52 -9.34 -1.96
CA ALA A 153 -2.36 -10.43 -1.00
C ALA A 153 -1.78 -9.96 0.35
N ASP A 154 -0.93 -8.95 0.33
CA ASP A 154 -0.34 -8.32 1.53
C ASP A 154 -1.40 -7.62 2.39
N LEU A 155 -2.29 -6.82 1.79
CA LEU A 155 -3.38 -6.14 2.52
C LEU A 155 -4.34 -7.16 3.15
N ARG A 156 -4.70 -8.21 2.42
CA ARG A 156 -5.53 -9.29 2.95
C ARG A 156 -4.87 -10.03 4.08
N THR A 157 -3.56 -10.26 3.98
CA THR A 157 -2.79 -10.93 5.03
C THR A 157 -2.70 -10.07 6.31
N ARG A 158 -2.55 -8.76 6.16
CA ARG A 158 -2.60 -7.80 7.28
C ARG A 158 -3.99 -7.82 7.95
N LEU A 159 -5.06 -7.77 7.15
CA LEU A 159 -6.44 -7.85 7.65
C LEU A 159 -6.70 -9.19 8.38
N ALA A 160 -6.23 -10.30 7.81
CA ALA A 160 -6.32 -11.60 8.44
C ALA A 160 -5.59 -11.69 9.80
N THR A 161 -4.41 -11.08 9.89
CA THR A 161 -3.67 -10.99 11.14
C THR A 161 -4.46 -10.25 12.20
N LEU A 162 -5.05 -9.12 11.85
CA LEU A 162 -5.85 -8.32 12.76
C LEU A 162 -7.13 -9.04 13.19
N TYR A 163 -7.83 -9.71 12.26
CA TYR A 163 -8.97 -10.56 12.61
C TYR A 163 -8.60 -11.69 13.57
N ARG A 164 -7.45 -12.37 13.34
CA ARG A 164 -6.96 -13.41 14.24
C ARG A 164 -6.71 -12.87 15.66
N ASP A 165 -6.07 -11.72 15.77
CA ASP A 165 -5.71 -11.09 17.04
C ASP A 165 -6.96 -10.64 17.82
N LEU A 166 -8.04 -10.34 17.11
CA LEU A 166 -9.38 -10.08 17.66
C LEU A 166 -10.23 -11.34 17.92
N GLY A 167 -9.68 -12.54 17.64
CA GLY A 167 -10.39 -13.80 17.82
C GLY A 167 -11.34 -14.21 16.71
N HIS A 168 -11.42 -13.45 15.61
CA HIS A 168 -12.27 -13.75 14.45
C HIS A 168 -11.59 -14.74 13.50
N LYS A 169 -11.38 -15.98 13.96
CA LYS A 169 -10.56 -17.01 13.29
C LYS A 169 -11.06 -17.36 11.89
N GLU A 170 -12.36 -17.47 11.71
CA GLU A 170 -12.99 -17.80 10.42
C GLU A 170 -12.76 -16.71 9.39
N ARG A 171 -12.97 -15.43 9.77
CA ARG A 171 -12.67 -14.28 8.89
C ARG A 171 -11.19 -14.20 8.54
N ALA A 172 -10.31 -14.44 9.52
CA ALA A 172 -8.87 -14.47 9.28
C ALA A 172 -8.50 -15.53 8.24
N ARG A 173 -9.03 -16.73 8.37
CA ARG A 173 -8.81 -17.83 7.43
C ARG A 173 -9.31 -17.48 6.03
N GLU A 174 -10.52 -16.96 5.90
CA GLU A 174 -11.09 -16.53 4.61
C GLU A 174 -10.18 -15.54 3.89
N GLN A 175 -9.68 -14.49 4.57
CA GLN A 175 -8.78 -13.53 3.96
C GLN A 175 -7.46 -14.16 3.51
N LEU A 176 -6.91 -15.14 4.24
CA LEU A 176 -5.69 -15.85 3.87
C LEU A 176 -5.92 -16.77 2.66
N GLU A 177 -7.04 -17.44 2.58
CA GLU A 177 -7.40 -18.27 1.43
C GLU A 177 -7.53 -17.43 0.16
N ILE A 178 -8.19 -16.26 0.24
CA ILE A 178 -8.31 -15.33 -0.88
C ILE A 178 -6.92 -14.75 -1.24
N ALA A 179 -6.10 -14.39 -0.26
CA ALA A 179 -4.73 -13.92 -0.51
C ALA A 179 -3.91 -14.97 -1.28
N LYS A 180 -4.00 -16.23 -0.89
CA LYS A 180 -3.36 -17.36 -1.57
C LYS A 180 -3.92 -17.57 -2.98
N GLN A 181 -5.22 -17.40 -3.21
CA GLN A 181 -5.82 -17.51 -4.54
C GLN A 181 -5.26 -16.46 -5.50
N HIS A 182 -5.13 -15.20 -5.05
CA HIS A 182 -4.60 -14.11 -5.88
C HIS A 182 -3.08 -14.16 -6.05
N ASN A 183 -2.35 -14.57 -5.01
CA ASN A 183 -0.92 -14.79 -5.07
C ASN A 183 -0.54 -16.13 -4.44
N PRO A 184 -0.55 -17.23 -5.22
CA PRO A 184 -0.20 -18.56 -4.71
C PRO A 184 1.22 -18.66 -4.15
N ASN A 185 2.07 -17.69 -4.46
CA ASN A 185 3.47 -17.66 -4.08
C ASN A 185 3.74 -16.73 -2.87
N TYR A 186 2.71 -16.12 -2.32
CA TYR A 186 2.88 -15.22 -1.18
C TYR A 186 3.10 -16.02 0.11
N VAL A 187 4.37 -16.15 0.47
CA VAL A 187 4.86 -16.99 1.56
C VAL A 187 4.16 -16.70 2.87
N GLN A 188 3.99 -15.43 3.23
CA GLN A 188 3.39 -15.03 4.50
C GLN A 188 1.94 -15.50 4.65
N ALA A 189 1.13 -15.38 3.59
CA ALA A 189 -0.24 -15.89 3.61
C ALA A 189 -0.28 -17.42 3.81
N ARG A 190 0.58 -18.17 3.12
CA ARG A 190 0.66 -19.62 3.28
C ARG A 190 1.07 -20.06 4.69
N VAL A 191 2.09 -19.41 5.25
CA VAL A 191 2.54 -19.71 6.63
C VAL A 191 1.41 -19.45 7.62
N LEU A 192 0.74 -18.30 7.53
CA LEU A 192 -0.36 -17.95 8.44
C LEU A 192 -1.58 -18.86 8.23
N LEU A 193 -1.88 -19.25 6.99
CA LEU A 193 -2.95 -20.20 6.70
C LEU A 193 -2.65 -21.59 7.30
N GLY A 194 -1.42 -22.08 7.12
CA GLY A 194 -0.97 -23.31 7.74
C GLY A 194 -1.05 -23.29 9.27
N VAL A 195 -0.71 -22.14 9.89
CA VAL A 195 -0.85 -21.94 11.34
C VAL A 195 -2.32 -21.93 11.77
N ALA A 196 -3.21 -21.30 10.99
CA ALA A 196 -4.65 -21.31 11.27
C ALA A 196 -5.22 -22.73 11.20
N MET A 197 -4.86 -23.49 10.16
CA MET A 197 -5.26 -24.89 10.01
C MET A 197 -4.71 -25.78 11.15
N LEU A 198 -3.44 -25.57 11.52
CA LEU A 198 -2.82 -26.31 12.63
C LEU A 198 -3.56 -26.05 13.95
N SER A 199 -3.95 -24.79 14.20
CA SER A 199 -4.73 -24.42 15.39
C SER A 199 -6.15 -24.99 15.40
N ALA A 200 -6.70 -25.30 14.22
CA ALA A 200 -8.00 -25.97 14.05
C ALA A 200 -7.91 -27.51 14.10
N GLY A 201 -6.70 -28.06 14.26
CA GLY A 201 -6.47 -29.52 14.24
C GLY A 201 -6.43 -30.13 12.82
N GLU A 202 -6.41 -29.31 11.80
CA GLU A 202 -6.35 -29.71 10.39
C GLU A 202 -4.90 -29.96 9.97
N TYR A 203 -4.28 -31.02 10.52
CA TYR A 203 -2.85 -31.26 10.39
C TYR A 203 -2.39 -31.53 8.96
N ALA A 204 -3.14 -32.34 8.19
CA ALA A 204 -2.74 -32.69 6.84
C ALA A 204 -2.75 -31.48 5.88
N PRO A 205 -3.80 -30.62 5.81
CA PRO A 205 -3.75 -29.41 5.02
C PRO A 205 -2.67 -28.43 5.50
N ALA A 206 -2.44 -28.28 6.82
CA ALA A 206 -1.38 -27.43 7.35
C ALA A 206 0.02 -27.85 6.87
N ILE A 207 0.30 -29.16 6.87
CA ILE A 207 1.55 -29.74 6.35
C ILE A 207 1.73 -29.32 4.89
N GLY A 208 0.70 -29.45 4.05
CA GLY A 208 0.78 -29.07 2.64
C GLY A 208 1.11 -27.60 2.41
N GLU A 209 0.60 -26.70 3.25
CA GLU A 209 0.96 -25.27 3.15
C GLU A 209 2.43 -25.02 3.54
N PHE A 210 2.94 -25.66 4.59
CA PHE A 210 4.35 -25.50 5.00
C PHE A 210 5.31 -26.13 3.99
N GLU A 211 4.99 -27.31 3.46
CA GLU A 211 5.78 -27.94 2.40
C GLU A 211 5.84 -27.09 1.13
N ALA A 212 4.73 -26.46 0.73
CA ALA A 212 4.71 -25.56 -0.41
C ALA A 212 5.60 -24.32 -0.21
N VAL A 213 5.75 -23.83 1.02
CA VAL A 213 6.72 -22.78 1.35
C VAL A 213 8.14 -23.30 1.24
N LEU A 214 8.43 -24.46 1.84
CA LEU A 214 9.78 -25.06 1.87
C LEU A 214 10.27 -25.54 0.51
N ALA A 215 9.37 -25.88 -0.38
CA ALA A 215 9.71 -26.19 -1.77
C ALA A 215 10.34 -25.01 -2.53
N ARG A 216 10.11 -23.77 -2.05
CA ARG A 216 10.65 -22.53 -2.63
C ARG A 216 11.82 -21.94 -1.83
N ASP A 217 11.71 -22.01 -0.52
CA ASP A 217 12.71 -21.53 0.44
C ASP A 217 12.89 -22.63 1.50
N SER A 218 13.83 -23.55 1.23
CA SER A 218 14.12 -24.67 2.13
C SER A 218 14.61 -24.24 3.50
N GLU A 219 15.16 -23.01 3.62
CA GLU A 219 15.70 -22.46 4.85
C GLU A 219 14.68 -21.62 5.66
N HIS A 220 13.42 -21.57 5.23
CA HIS A 220 12.38 -20.78 5.91
C HIS A 220 12.08 -21.31 7.31
N LYS A 221 12.69 -20.70 8.31
CA LYS A 221 12.71 -21.16 9.72
C LYS A 221 11.31 -21.41 10.30
N SER A 222 10.38 -20.49 10.09
CA SER A 222 9.01 -20.62 10.63
C SER A 222 8.28 -21.81 10.00
N ALA A 223 8.40 -22.00 8.68
CA ALA A 223 7.76 -23.12 8.00
C ALA A 223 8.34 -24.47 8.47
N GLN A 224 9.68 -24.57 8.62
CA GLN A 224 10.32 -25.76 9.18
C GLN A 224 9.83 -26.08 10.61
N MET A 225 9.74 -25.05 11.45
CA MET A 225 9.26 -25.21 12.83
C MET A 225 7.82 -25.70 12.89
N TYR A 226 6.91 -25.03 12.15
CA TYR A 226 5.48 -25.40 12.15
C TYR A 226 5.24 -26.74 11.48
N LEU A 227 6.01 -27.12 10.45
CA LEU A 227 5.94 -28.43 9.83
C LEU A 227 6.25 -29.55 10.84
N LYS A 228 7.31 -29.39 11.63
CA LYS A 228 7.65 -30.35 12.70
C LYS A 228 6.53 -30.49 13.74
N ILE A 229 5.92 -29.38 14.14
CA ILE A 229 4.79 -29.36 15.07
C ILE A 229 3.60 -30.09 14.46
N ALA A 230 3.26 -29.80 13.20
CA ALA A 230 2.12 -30.41 12.49
C ALA A 230 2.27 -31.94 12.40
N HIS A 231 3.45 -32.45 12.04
CA HIS A 231 3.72 -33.90 12.01
C HIS A 231 3.62 -34.54 13.41
N SER A 232 4.16 -33.87 14.43
CA SER A 232 4.10 -34.38 15.82
C SER A 232 2.65 -34.46 16.32
N GLN A 233 1.82 -33.48 16.04
CA GLN A 233 0.43 -33.46 16.49
C GLN A 233 -0.43 -34.46 15.69
N ARG A 234 -0.20 -34.57 14.38
CA ARG A 234 -0.86 -35.58 13.55
C ARG A 234 -0.60 -37.00 14.06
N GLY A 235 0.66 -37.35 14.37
CA GLY A 235 1.00 -38.66 14.93
C GLY A 235 0.32 -38.95 16.26
N LYS A 236 0.14 -37.96 17.13
CA LYS A 236 -0.59 -38.11 18.39
C LYS A 236 -2.10 -38.30 18.20
N SER A 237 -2.66 -37.68 17.19
CA SER A 237 -4.10 -37.81 16.88
C SER A 237 -4.45 -39.15 16.24
N GLU A 238 -3.55 -39.73 15.45
CA GLU A 238 -3.70 -41.03 14.81
C GLU A 238 -3.44 -42.23 15.80
N PHE A 239 -2.63 -41.99 16.83
CA PHE A 239 -2.30 -42.98 17.88
C PHE A 239 -2.42 -42.32 19.27
N PRO A 240 -3.66 -42.17 19.81
CA PRO A 240 -3.84 -41.63 21.14
C PRO A 240 -3.16 -42.55 22.17
N PRO A 241 -2.52 -42.01 23.22
CA PRO A 241 -1.94 -42.82 24.28
C PRO A 241 -3.03 -43.65 24.96
N ALA A 242 -2.72 -44.94 25.17
CA ALA A 242 -3.59 -45.94 25.80
C ALA A 242 -3.94 -45.58 27.26
#